data_c3fa75fba3d5f59600b481650ab4ce20
#
_entry.id   c3fa75fba3d5f59600b481650ab4ce20
#
_cell.length_a   1.000
_cell.length_b   1.000
_cell.length_c   1.000
_cell.angle_alpha   90.00
_cell.angle_beta   90.00
_cell.angle_gamma   90.00
#
_symmetry.space_group_name_H-M   'P 1'
#
loop_
_entity.id
_entity.type
_entity.pdbx_description
1 polymer ?
#
loop_
_entity_poly.entity_id
_entity_poly.type
_entity_poly.pdbx_seq_one_letter_code
_entity_poly.pdbx_strand_id
1 'polypeptide(L)' 'MEKGNVKYKVIKDYPTVAGMLYKDEIVKLDNGSSEKNKIRVKDSTGKIWFVDKNNLTIV' A
#
# COMPACT_ATOMS: atom_id res chain seq x y z
N MET A 1 16.02 -15.80 0.21
CA MET A 1 15.14 -15.60 0.00
C MET A 1 14.51 -14.46 0.38
N GLU A 2 14.02 -13.72 -0.18
CA GLU A 2 13.47 -12.64 0.02
C GLU A 2 12.14 -12.75 0.32
N LYS A 3 11.61 -12.45 1.20
CA LYS A 3 10.41 -12.53 1.39
C LYS A 3 9.85 -11.29 1.54
N GLY A 4 10.04 -10.34 1.40
CA GLY A 4 9.44 -9.12 1.60
C GLY A 4 9.12 -8.38 0.37
N ASN A 5 9.14 -8.99 -0.74
CA ASN A 5 8.91 -8.26 -1.92
C ASN A 5 7.52 -8.36 -2.45
N VAL A 6 6.54 -8.32 -1.60
CA VAL A 6 5.17 -8.35 -2.03
C VAL A 6 4.79 -6.98 -2.51
N LYS A 7 4.25 -6.88 -3.71
CA LYS A 7 3.80 -5.62 -4.25
C LYS A 7 2.32 -5.65 -4.47
N TYR A 8 1.69 -4.50 -4.37
CA TYR A 8 0.27 -4.38 -4.55
C TYR A 8 -0.02 -3.25 -5.53
N LYS A 9 -1.16 -3.31 -6.15
CA LYS A 9 -1.58 -2.26 -7.04
C LYS A 9 -2.82 -1.64 -6.42
N VAL A 10 -2.92 -0.33 -6.40
CA VAL A 10 -4.06 0.39 -5.83
C VAL A 10 -5.23 0.24 -6.78
N ILE A 11 -6.35 -0.24 -6.30
CA ILE A 11 -7.50 -0.51 -7.15
C ILE A 11 -8.21 0.77 -7.54
N LYS A 12 -8.34 1.72 -6.64
CA LYS A 12 -8.93 2.97 -6.98
C LYS A 12 -8.36 4.06 -6.10
N ASP A 13 -8.57 5.31 -6.45
CA ASP A 13 -7.99 6.43 -5.73
C ASP A 13 -8.35 6.33 -4.26
N TYR A 14 -7.40 6.55 -3.41
CA TYR A 14 -7.57 6.38 -1.99
C TYR A 14 -7.14 7.64 -1.25
N PRO A 15 -8.05 8.47 -0.82
CA PRO A 15 -7.68 9.69 -0.13
C PRO A 15 -7.32 9.43 1.32
N THR A 16 -6.28 10.08 1.80
CA THR A 16 -5.87 9.96 3.18
C THR A 16 -5.50 11.33 3.71
N VAL A 17 -5.29 11.45 4.98
CA VAL A 17 -4.89 12.71 5.54
C VAL A 17 -3.52 13.13 5.04
N ALA A 18 -2.73 12.19 4.58
CA ALA A 18 -1.41 12.50 4.07
C ALA A 18 -1.42 12.79 2.59
N GLY A 19 -2.54 12.66 1.94
CA GLY A 19 -2.62 12.90 0.51
C GLY A 19 -3.45 11.83 -0.16
N MET A 20 -3.36 11.77 -1.47
CA MET A 20 -4.14 10.83 -2.25
C MET A 20 -3.25 9.77 -2.86
N LEU A 21 -3.62 8.52 -2.71
CA LEU A 21 -2.91 7.45 -3.35
C LEU A 21 -3.73 7.08 -4.56
N TYR A 22 -3.16 7.22 -5.74
CA TYR A 22 -3.93 7.07 -6.97
C TYR A 22 -4.06 5.65 -7.49
N LYS A 23 -5.14 5.43 -8.24
CA LYS A 23 -5.39 4.16 -8.82
C LYS A 23 -4.21 3.73 -9.69
N ASP A 24 -3.95 2.45 -9.73
CA ASP A 24 -2.87 1.85 -10.52
C ASP A 24 -1.47 2.15 -9.98
N GLU A 25 -1.37 2.79 -8.86
CA GLU A 25 -0.08 3.03 -8.26
C GLU A 25 0.44 1.73 -7.70
N ILE A 26 1.71 1.44 -7.84
CA ILE A 26 2.29 0.22 -7.32
C ILE A 26 2.98 0.53 -5.99
N VAL A 27 2.64 -0.20 -4.96
CA VAL A 27 3.25 0.01 -3.66
C VAL A 27 3.79 -1.31 -3.14
N LYS A 28 4.73 -1.25 -2.22
CA LYS A 28 5.33 -2.44 -1.70
C LYS A 28 4.90 -2.63 -0.27
N LEU A 29 4.70 -3.85 0.16
CA LEU A 29 4.38 -4.13 1.53
C LEU A 29 5.56 -3.69 2.39
N ASP A 30 5.28 -2.85 3.38
CA ASP A 30 6.35 -2.39 4.21
C ASP A 30 6.13 -3.15 5.50
N ASN A 31 6.97 -4.07 5.82
CA ASN A 31 6.86 -4.90 6.88
C ASN A 31 6.54 -4.30 8.16
N GLY A 32 5.65 -3.76 8.49
CA GLY A 32 5.31 -3.21 9.71
C GLY A 32 4.09 -3.84 10.21
N SER A 33 3.52 -3.33 11.25
CA SER A 33 2.35 -3.90 11.73
C SER A 33 1.19 -3.42 10.95
N SER A 34 0.16 -4.19 10.85
CA SER A 34 -0.99 -3.74 10.14
C SER A 34 -2.07 -3.51 11.16
N GLU A 35 -3.00 -2.64 10.88
CA GLU A 35 -4.01 -2.38 11.73
C GLU A 35 -5.16 -3.07 11.25
N LYS A 36 -5.95 -3.66 11.90
CA LYS A 36 -7.13 -4.26 11.49
C LYS A 36 -7.25 -4.47 10.05
N ASN A 37 -7.86 -3.65 9.31
CA ASN A 37 -8.08 -3.86 7.91
C ASN A 37 -7.12 -3.09 7.05
N LYS A 38 -6.15 -2.44 7.62
CA LYS A 38 -5.23 -1.65 6.85
C LYS A 38 -3.85 -2.21 6.91
N ILE A 39 -3.11 -2.06 5.83
CA ILE A 39 -1.74 -2.52 5.82
C ILE A 39 -0.83 -1.35 5.51
N ARG A 40 0.38 -1.47 5.92
CA ARG A 40 1.36 -0.44 5.75
C ARG A 40 2.14 -0.72 4.50
N VAL A 41 2.13 0.21 3.58
CA VAL A 41 2.82 0.04 2.31
C VAL A 41 3.67 1.27 2.02
N LYS A 42 4.61 1.12 1.12
CA LYS A 42 5.50 2.21 0.77
C LYS A 42 5.41 2.42 -0.73
N ASP A 43 5.25 3.65 -1.17
CA ASP A 43 5.14 3.90 -2.59
C ASP A 43 6.52 4.08 -3.21
N SER A 44 6.58 4.40 -4.49
CA SER A 44 7.85 4.48 -5.19
C SER A 44 8.72 5.64 -4.72
N THR A 45 8.17 6.59 -4.03
CA THR A 45 8.96 7.70 -3.52
C THR A 45 9.43 7.45 -2.11
N GLY A 46 9.04 6.33 -1.52
CA GLY A 46 9.46 6.01 -0.17
C GLY A 46 8.49 6.46 0.89
N LYS A 47 7.35 6.99 0.50
CA LYS A 47 6.38 7.47 1.47
C LYS A 47 5.55 6.31 1.98
N ILE A 48 5.28 6.31 3.27
CA ILE A 48 4.50 5.26 3.90
C ILE A 48 3.02 5.59 3.87
N TRP A 49 2.20 4.61 3.55
CA TRP A 49 0.77 4.78 3.51
C TRP A 49 0.11 3.64 4.26
N PHE A 50 -1.04 3.93 4.87
CA PHE A 50 -1.83 2.89 5.53
C PHE A 50 -3.09 2.76 4.69
N VAL A 51 -3.25 1.67 3.99
CA VAL A 51 -4.32 1.50 3.02
C VAL A 51 -5.16 0.28 3.36
N ASP A 52 -6.47 0.42 3.12
CA ASP A 52 -7.38 -0.65 3.38
C ASP A 52 -7.02 -1.78 2.45
N LYS A 53 -6.89 -3.01 2.97
CA LYS A 53 -6.52 -4.09 2.16
C LYS A 53 -7.50 -4.34 1.06
N ASN A 54 -8.74 -3.95 1.18
CA ASN A 54 -9.71 -4.16 0.12
C ASN A 54 -9.49 -3.21 -1.06
N ASN A 55 -8.61 -2.25 -0.92
CA ASN A 55 -8.32 -1.32 -1.99
C ASN A 55 -7.02 -1.68 -2.72
N LEU A 56 -6.48 -2.82 -2.43
CA LEU A 56 -5.24 -3.26 -3.04
C LEU A 56 -5.39 -4.64 -3.61
N THR A 57 -4.61 -4.91 -4.65
CA THR A 57 -4.61 -6.23 -5.23
C THR A 57 -3.16 -6.63 -5.43
N ILE A 58 -2.84 -7.89 -5.34
CA ILE A 58 -1.49 -8.35 -5.51
C ILE A 58 -1.10 -8.28 -6.96
N VAL A 59 0.08 -7.80 -7.22
CA VAL A 59 0.56 -7.64 -8.58
C VAL A 59 1.34 -8.85 -9.03
#